data_3a2a9bb911c5d90b4d80a2714e3b18d7
#
_entry.id   3a2a9bb911c5d90b4d80a2714e3b18d7
#
_cell.length_a   1.000
_cell.length_b   1.000
_cell.length_c   1.000
_cell.angle_alpha   90.00
_cell.angle_beta   90.00
_cell.angle_gamma   90.00
#
_symmetry.space_group_name_H-M   'P 1'
#
loop_
_entity.id
_entity.type
_entity.pdbx_description
1 polymer ?
#
loop_
_entity_poly.entity_id
_entity_poly.type
_entity_poly.pdbx_seq_one_letter_code
_entity_poly.pdbx_strand_id
1 'polypeptide(L)'
;IKSLNIKHVIIPAPKALPGKEFKDFFNLNESEWIDFGKEISSYIKIFNDNNLTLGYHNHSFEFNKLSNGKYPMELILDQNENLKFEIDLGWATAGNVNPIEWIDKYNNRIIACHLKDFYSKNNMLEHSNQCSIGEGFINWRELLKKISNTPCEVIAIEHDDPENYKEYIKKSLDYLIKT
;
A
#
# COMPACT_ATOMS: atom_id res chain seq x y z
N ILE A 1 -11.24 -17.81 -9.83
CA ILE A 1 -11.41 -16.97 -8.63
C ILE A 1 -12.32 -17.68 -7.63
N LYS A 2 -13.55 -18.07 -8.00
CA LYS A 2 -14.51 -18.73 -7.07
C LYS A 2 -13.96 -20.04 -6.46
N SER A 3 -13.14 -20.81 -7.18
CA SER A 3 -12.53 -22.04 -6.70
C SER A 3 -11.41 -21.83 -5.69
N LEU A 4 -10.85 -20.60 -5.58
CA LEU A 4 -9.75 -20.25 -4.68
C LEU A 4 -10.22 -19.51 -3.43
N ASN A 5 -11.52 -19.29 -3.27
CA ASN A 5 -12.10 -18.53 -2.13
C ASN A 5 -11.46 -17.14 -1.93
N ILE A 6 -11.12 -16.47 -3.02
CA ILE A 6 -10.55 -15.11 -2.99
C ILE A 6 -11.64 -14.14 -2.56
N LYS A 7 -11.34 -13.25 -1.62
CA LYS A 7 -12.23 -12.19 -1.13
C LYS A 7 -11.85 -10.81 -1.68
N HIS A 8 -10.57 -10.56 -1.83
CA HIS A 8 -10.03 -9.23 -2.16
C HIS A 8 -9.26 -9.27 -3.48
N VAL A 9 -9.44 -8.22 -4.26
CA VAL A 9 -8.63 -7.96 -5.46
C VAL A 9 -8.02 -6.58 -5.29
N ILE A 10 -6.70 -6.52 -5.41
CA ILE A 10 -5.95 -5.29 -5.21
C ILE A 10 -5.38 -4.81 -6.53
N ILE A 11 -5.54 -3.54 -6.83
CA ILE A 11 -4.86 -2.86 -7.94
C ILE A 11 -3.50 -2.37 -7.39
N PRO A 12 -2.37 -2.91 -7.87
CA PRO A 12 -1.08 -2.62 -7.27
C PRO A 12 -0.42 -1.34 -7.80
N ALA A 13 -0.88 -0.82 -8.94
CA ALA A 13 -0.28 0.36 -9.55
C ALA A 13 -1.19 0.94 -10.64
N PRO A 14 -1.08 2.22 -10.98
CA PRO A 14 -1.90 2.87 -11.98
C PRO A 14 -1.45 2.50 -13.40
N LYS A 15 -1.77 1.29 -13.87
CA LYS A 15 -1.54 0.90 -15.28
C LYS A 15 -2.72 1.20 -16.23
N ALA A 16 -3.80 1.72 -15.69
CA ALA A 16 -5.07 1.79 -16.38
C ALA A 16 -5.23 2.99 -17.32
N LEU A 17 -4.36 4.02 -17.22
CA LEU A 17 -4.51 5.20 -18.08
C LEU A 17 -3.96 4.92 -19.49
N PRO A 18 -4.79 4.97 -20.55
CA PRO A 18 -4.37 4.73 -21.91
C PRO A 18 -3.20 5.63 -22.31
N GLY A 19 -2.13 5.03 -22.85
CA GLY A 19 -0.96 5.76 -23.34
C GLY A 19 0.03 6.22 -22.28
N LYS A 20 -0.18 5.85 -20.99
CA LYS A 20 0.78 6.12 -19.92
C LYS A 20 1.64 4.89 -19.63
N GLU A 21 2.94 5.13 -19.43
CA GLU A 21 3.88 4.13 -18.88
C GLU A 21 4.04 4.34 -17.36
N PHE A 22 4.59 3.36 -16.65
CA PHE A 22 4.75 3.45 -15.19
C PHE A 22 5.51 4.72 -14.75
N LYS A 23 6.54 5.13 -15.50
CA LYS A 23 7.31 6.36 -15.22
C LYS A 23 6.48 7.66 -15.30
N ASP A 24 5.35 7.64 -16.04
CA ASP A 24 4.51 8.83 -16.23
C ASP A 24 3.69 9.14 -14.97
N PHE A 25 3.44 8.14 -14.11
CA PHE A 25 2.66 8.32 -12.87
C PHE A 25 3.32 9.22 -11.84
N PHE A 26 4.64 9.34 -11.89
CA PHE A 26 5.37 10.27 -11.01
C PHE A 26 5.07 11.74 -11.32
N ASN A 27 4.50 12.05 -12.49
CA ASN A 27 4.26 13.39 -12.98
C ASN A 27 2.78 13.69 -13.28
N LEU A 28 1.85 12.84 -12.81
CA LEU A 28 0.42 13.11 -12.99
C LEU A 28 -0.01 14.35 -12.21
N ASN A 29 -0.87 15.16 -12.83
CA ASN A 29 -1.49 16.30 -12.17
C ASN A 29 -2.74 15.87 -11.37
N GLU A 30 -3.34 16.82 -10.64
CA GLU A 30 -4.51 16.56 -9.79
C GLU A 30 -5.68 15.92 -10.57
N SER A 31 -6.01 16.45 -11.75
CA SER A 31 -7.14 15.93 -12.53
C SER A 31 -6.89 14.50 -13.03
N GLU A 32 -5.66 14.18 -13.41
CA GLU A 32 -5.29 12.83 -13.84
C GLU A 32 -5.40 11.81 -12.69
N TRP A 33 -5.02 12.19 -11.46
CA TRP A 33 -5.20 11.35 -10.28
C TRP A 33 -6.67 11.15 -9.91
N ILE A 34 -7.49 12.20 -10.02
CA ILE A 34 -8.93 12.13 -9.83
C ILE A 34 -9.57 11.21 -10.87
N ASP A 35 -9.20 11.34 -12.14
CA ASP A 35 -9.76 10.54 -13.23
C ASP A 35 -9.35 9.07 -13.09
N PHE A 36 -8.11 8.78 -12.68
CA PHE A 36 -7.68 7.43 -12.31
C PHE A 36 -8.52 6.87 -11.15
N GLY A 37 -8.71 7.62 -10.07
CA GLY A 37 -9.54 7.20 -8.94
C GLY A 37 -10.99 6.92 -9.33
N LYS A 38 -11.58 7.73 -10.23
CA LYS A 38 -12.92 7.50 -10.78
C LYS A 38 -12.96 6.23 -11.63
N GLU A 39 -11.95 6.02 -12.46
CA GLU A 39 -11.87 4.83 -13.32
C GLU A 39 -11.88 3.56 -12.47
N ILE A 40 -10.96 3.42 -11.53
CA ILE A 40 -10.91 2.22 -10.67
C ILE A 40 -12.18 2.08 -9.83
N SER A 41 -12.76 3.18 -9.37
CA SER A 41 -14.02 3.18 -8.62
C SER A 41 -15.20 2.68 -9.44
N SER A 42 -15.18 2.86 -10.75
CA SER A 42 -16.24 2.37 -11.64
C SER A 42 -16.37 0.85 -11.65
N TYR A 43 -15.30 0.13 -11.31
CA TYR A 43 -15.30 -1.34 -11.25
C TYR A 43 -15.86 -1.89 -9.93
N ILE A 44 -15.99 -1.09 -8.87
CA ILE A 44 -16.40 -1.56 -7.53
C ILE A 44 -17.70 -2.35 -7.59
N LYS A 45 -18.68 -1.86 -8.35
CA LYS A 45 -19.98 -2.56 -8.47
C LYS A 45 -19.82 -3.97 -9.04
N ILE A 46 -18.99 -4.15 -10.07
CA ILE A 46 -18.76 -5.47 -10.69
C ILE A 46 -18.10 -6.42 -9.69
N PHE A 47 -17.13 -5.93 -8.89
CA PHE A 47 -16.51 -6.75 -7.86
C PHE A 47 -17.50 -7.14 -6.77
N ASN A 48 -18.28 -6.18 -6.24
CA ASN A 48 -19.28 -6.42 -5.21
C ASN A 48 -20.37 -7.41 -5.66
N ASP A 49 -20.86 -7.28 -6.89
CA ASP A 49 -21.84 -8.20 -7.47
C ASP A 49 -21.31 -9.65 -7.57
N ASN A 50 -19.98 -9.83 -7.51
CA ASN A 50 -19.32 -11.14 -7.51
C ASN A 50 -18.78 -11.56 -6.12
N ASN A 51 -19.21 -10.89 -5.05
CA ASN A 51 -18.74 -11.11 -3.67
C ASN A 51 -17.21 -10.91 -3.53
N LEU A 52 -16.65 -9.96 -4.25
CA LEU A 52 -15.25 -9.56 -4.19
C LEU A 52 -15.17 -8.10 -3.73
N THR A 53 -14.12 -7.79 -3.02
CA THR A 53 -13.79 -6.43 -2.61
C THR A 53 -12.65 -5.90 -3.48
N LEU A 54 -12.80 -4.69 -4.00
CA LEU A 54 -11.74 -4.01 -4.74
C LEU A 54 -10.96 -3.06 -3.81
N GLY A 55 -9.64 -3.16 -3.85
CA GLY A 55 -8.74 -2.28 -3.13
C GLY A 55 -7.65 -1.69 -4.03
N TYR A 56 -6.98 -0.67 -3.53
CA TYR A 56 -5.80 -0.07 -4.14
C TYR A 56 -4.61 -0.16 -3.20
N HIS A 57 -3.43 -0.43 -3.75
CA HIS A 57 -2.16 -0.51 -3.05
C HIS A 57 -1.30 0.72 -3.37
N ASN A 58 -0.64 1.29 -2.35
CA ASN A 58 0.25 2.43 -2.54
C ASN A 58 1.72 2.03 -2.68
N HIS A 59 2.44 2.87 -3.42
CA HIS A 59 3.89 3.01 -3.35
C HIS A 59 4.24 4.34 -2.67
N SER A 60 5.49 4.77 -2.80
CA SER A 60 5.96 6.04 -2.23
C SER A 60 5.45 7.27 -2.98
N PHE A 61 5.22 7.15 -4.29
CA PHE A 61 4.89 8.30 -5.13
C PHE A 61 3.47 8.82 -4.92
N GLU A 62 2.52 8.02 -4.46
CA GLU A 62 1.18 8.49 -4.10
C GLU A 62 1.19 9.39 -2.86
N PHE A 63 2.31 9.43 -2.15
CA PHE A 63 2.52 10.33 -1.01
C PHE A 63 3.36 11.57 -1.36
N ASN A 64 3.71 11.78 -2.62
CA ASN A 64 4.33 13.02 -3.07
C ASN A 64 3.26 14.11 -3.20
N LYS A 65 3.33 15.14 -2.35
CA LYS A 65 2.37 16.25 -2.40
C LYS A 65 2.38 16.94 -3.76
N LEU A 66 1.21 17.13 -4.31
CA LEU A 66 0.98 17.98 -5.46
C LEU A 66 1.17 19.46 -5.11
N SER A 67 1.25 20.32 -6.13
CA SER A 67 1.45 21.76 -5.95
C SER A 67 0.38 22.45 -5.08
N ASN A 68 -0.82 21.88 -4.98
CA ASN A 68 -1.91 22.34 -4.13
C ASN A 68 -1.89 21.74 -2.70
N GLY A 69 -0.88 20.94 -2.36
CA GLY A 69 -0.70 20.32 -1.06
C GLY A 69 -1.47 19.02 -0.82
N LYS A 70 -2.27 18.54 -1.78
CA LYS A 70 -2.98 17.26 -1.69
C LYS A 70 -2.06 16.10 -2.03
N TYR A 71 -2.38 14.93 -1.51
CA TYR A 71 -1.70 13.70 -1.86
C TYR A 71 -2.46 12.93 -2.95
N PRO A 72 -1.77 12.37 -3.96
CA PRO A 72 -2.39 11.47 -4.93
C PRO A 72 -3.24 10.36 -4.28
N MET A 73 -2.74 9.75 -3.19
CA MET A 73 -3.47 8.70 -2.49
C MET A 73 -4.83 9.16 -1.96
N GLU A 74 -4.92 10.40 -1.45
CA GLU A 74 -6.21 11.00 -1.05
C GLU A 74 -7.14 11.13 -2.24
N LEU A 75 -6.62 11.68 -3.36
CA LEU A 75 -7.42 11.89 -4.57
C LEU A 75 -7.97 10.58 -5.13
N ILE A 76 -7.22 9.49 -5.04
CA ILE A 76 -7.67 8.15 -5.44
C ILE A 76 -8.79 7.66 -4.52
N LEU A 77 -8.52 7.63 -3.22
CA LEU A 77 -9.44 7.06 -2.24
C LEU A 77 -10.74 7.87 -2.09
N ASP A 78 -10.69 9.20 -2.25
CA ASP A 78 -11.83 10.09 -2.06
C ASP A 78 -12.86 9.99 -3.20
N GLN A 79 -12.54 9.30 -4.31
CA GLN A 79 -13.51 9.11 -5.40
C GLN A 79 -14.63 8.12 -5.03
N ASN A 80 -14.39 7.18 -4.10
CA ASN A 80 -15.43 6.26 -3.65
C ASN A 80 -15.09 5.69 -2.27
N GLU A 81 -15.99 5.82 -1.31
CA GLU A 81 -15.81 5.30 0.06
C GLU A 81 -15.70 3.77 0.12
N ASN A 82 -16.21 3.06 -0.88
CA ASN A 82 -16.14 1.60 -0.97
C ASN A 82 -14.85 1.09 -1.61
N LEU A 83 -14.02 1.95 -2.20
CA LEU A 83 -12.68 1.56 -2.62
C LEU A 83 -11.85 1.27 -1.37
N LYS A 84 -11.40 0.04 -1.20
CA LYS A 84 -10.61 -0.38 -0.04
C LYS A 84 -9.13 -0.05 -0.23
N PHE A 85 -8.40 -0.18 0.87
CA PHE A 85 -6.99 0.19 0.93
C PHE A 85 -6.14 -1.00 1.39
N GLU A 86 -5.18 -1.40 0.58
CA GLU A 86 -4.04 -2.18 1.00
C GLU A 86 -2.89 -1.21 1.26
N ILE A 87 -2.65 -0.91 2.53
CA ILE A 87 -1.59 0.04 2.89
C ILE A 87 -0.23 -0.66 2.92
N ASP A 88 0.73 -0.17 2.11
CA ASP A 88 2.15 -0.50 2.31
C ASP A 88 2.76 0.52 3.25
N LEU A 89 3.09 0.08 4.47
CA LEU A 89 3.62 0.92 5.54
C LEU A 89 5.07 1.34 5.28
N GLY A 90 5.85 0.49 4.60
CA GLY A 90 7.20 0.81 4.19
C GLY A 90 7.22 1.89 3.11
N TRP A 91 6.42 1.71 2.05
CA TRP A 91 6.33 2.72 1.01
C TRP A 91 5.70 4.04 1.49
N ALA A 92 4.76 4.01 2.43
CA ALA A 92 4.27 5.23 3.07
C ALA A 92 5.40 5.95 3.82
N THR A 93 6.25 5.20 4.55
CA THR A 93 7.44 5.75 5.21
C THR A 93 8.42 6.33 4.19
N ALA A 94 8.69 5.63 3.09
CA ALA A 94 9.56 6.09 2.00
C ALA A 94 8.99 7.33 1.27
N GLY A 95 7.67 7.48 1.21
CA GLY A 95 6.96 8.67 0.74
C GLY A 95 7.00 9.84 1.74
N ASN A 96 7.76 9.70 2.83
CA ASN A 96 7.98 10.72 3.85
C ASN A 96 6.68 11.21 4.53
N VAL A 97 5.70 10.31 4.69
CA VAL A 97 4.50 10.54 5.49
C VAL A 97 4.53 9.69 6.76
N ASN A 98 3.74 10.08 7.75
CA ASN A 98 3.58 9.30 8.97
C ASN A 98 2.53 8.18 8.73
N PRO A 99 2.90 6.88 8.69
CA PRO A 99 1.94 5.81 8.44
C PRO A 99 0.80 5.75 9.45
N ILE A 100 1.04 6.15 10.72
CA ILE A 100 0.00 6.17 11.76
C ILE A 100 -1.15 7.10 11.39
N GLU A 101 -0.84 8.30 10.86
CA GLU A 101 -1.87 9.26 10.46
C GLU A 101 -2.72 8.71 9.30
N TRP A 102 -2.12 7.96 8.38
CA TRP A 102 -2.83 7.31 7.28
C TRP A 102 -3.68 6.13 7.75
N ILE A 103 -3.19 5.33 8.69
CA ILE A 103 -3.98 4.28 9.33
C ILE A 103 -5.19 4.89 10.04
N ASP A 104 -4.99 5.92 10.85
CA ASP A 104 -6.08 6.56 11.60
C ASP A 104 -7.11 7.21 10.66
N LYS A 105 -6.66 7.86 9.58
CA LYS A 105 -7.53 8.53 8.60
C LYS A 105 -8.40 7.56 7.81
N TYR A 106 -7.81 6.43 7.37
CA TYR A 106 -8.49 5.45 6.51
C TYR A 106 -8.80 4.13 7.23
N ASN A 107 -8.87 4.17 8.56
CA ASN A 107 -9.04 3.04 9.45
C ASN A 107 -10.06 2.01 8.94
N ASN A 108 -11.29 2.43 8.60
CA ASN A 108 -12.37 1.54 8.16
C ASN A 108 -12.23 1.01 6.72
N ARG A 109 -11.18 1.41 6.02
CA ARG A 109 -10.96 1.06 4.61
C ARG A 109 -9.80 0.09 4.41
N ILE A 110 -8.91 -0.04 5.42
CA ILE A 110 -7.73 -0.90 5.35
C ILE A 110 -8.16 -2.35 5.49
N ILE A 111 -8.01 -3.13 4.42
CA ILE A 111 -8.34 -4.56 4.37
C ILE A 111 -7.12 -5.45 4.27
N ALA A 112 -6.00 -4.89 3.85
CA ALA A 112 -4.72 -5.56 3.75
C ALA A 112 -3.58 -4.57 4.06
N CYS A 113 -2.42 -5.12 4.42
CA CYS A 113 -1.25 -4.34 4.77
C CYS A 113 0.02 -5.03 4.27
N HIS A 114 0.93 -4.29 3.64
CA HIS A 114 2.29 -4.74 3.37
C HIS A 114 3.24 -4.21 4.43
N LEU A 115 4.12 -5.10 4.89
CA LEU A 115 5.22 -4.78 5.79
C LEU A 115 6.51 -4.82 4.96
N LYS A 116 7.18 -3.67 4.88
CA LYS A 116 8.44 -3.47 4.18
C LYS A 116 9.36 -2.63 5.05
N ASP A 117 10.52 -3.15 5.41
CA ASP A 117 11.45 -2.47 6.31
C ASP A 117 12.72 -2.03 5.58
N PHE A 118 13.43 -1.05 6.13
CA PHE A 118 14.62 -0.46 5.54
C PHE A 118 15.72 -0.29 6.58
N TYR A 119 16.96 -0.60 6.22
CA TYR A 119 18.12 -0.41 7.09
C TYR A 119 18.31 1.05 7.52
N SER A 120 18.04 1.99 6.64
CA SER A 120 18.21 3.41 6.91
C SER A 120 17.17 4.28 6.21
N LYS A 121 17.03 5.52 6.69
CA LYS A 121 16.17 6.55 6.08
C LYS A 121 16.72 7.12 4.78
N ASN A 122 17.98 6.84 4.47
CA ASN A 122 18.58 7.26 3.22
C ASN A 122 18.33 6.20 2.14
N ASN A 123 18.06 6.65 0.92
CA ASN A 123 17.90 5.77 -0.25
C ASN A 123 16.82 4.67 -0.09
N MET A 124 15.71 4.96 0.58
CA MET A 124 14.64 3.98 0.77
C MET A 124 14.00 3.49 -0.55
N LEU A 125 14.23 4.19 -1.66
CA LEU A 125 13.79 3.75 -2.98
C LEU A 125 14.72 2.70 -3.62
N GLU A 126 15.89 2.46 -3.04
CA GLU A 126 16.82 1.43 -3.49
C GLU A 126 16.48 0.08 -2.83
N HIS A 127 16.33 -0.98 -3.63
CA HIS A 127 16.02 -2.33 -3.12
C HIS A 127 17.10 -2.85 -2.17
N SER A 128 18.36 -2.47 -2.38
CA SER A 128 19.48 -2.80 -1.51
C SER A 128 19.38 -2.24 -0.07
N ASN A 129 18.52 -1.25 0.14
CA ASN A 129 18.23 -0.70 1.47
C ASN A 129 17.09 -1.42 2.18
N GLN A 130 16.35 -2.30 1.49
CA GLN A 130 15.31 -3.11 2.13
C GLN A 130 15.91 -4.23 2.96
N CYS A 131 15.23 -4.60 4.04
CA CYS A 131 15.72 -5.61 4.97
C CYS A 131 14.57 -6.44 5.55
N SER A 132 14.93 -7.47 6.31
CA SER A 132 13.92 -8.27 7.03
C SER A 132 13.17 -7.41 8.03
N ILE A 133 11.88 -7.70 8.22
CA ILE A 133 11.06 -6.96 9.18
C ILE A 133 11.68 -7.05 10.58
N GLY A 134 11.91 -5.89 11.18
CA GLY A 134 12.54 -5.74 12.49
C GLY A 134 14.07 -5.62 12.48
N GLU A 135 14.73 -5.77 11.33
CA GLU A 135 16.17 -5.45 11.17
C GLU A 135 16.38 -3.97 10.80
N GLY A 136 15.32 -3.26 10.41
CA GLY A 136 15.35 -1.86 10.01
C GLY A 136 15.00 -0.89 11.12
N PHE A 137 14.62 0.33 10.71
CA PHE A 137 14.35 1.44 11.63
C PHE A 137 12.85 1.65 11.91
N ILE A 138 11.94 0.94 11.23
CA ILE A 138 10.49 1.14 11.39
C ILE A 138 10.01 0.53 12.72
N ASN A 139 9.21 1.27 13.47
CA ASN A 139 8.63 0.79 14.73
C ASN A 139 7.40 -0.11 14.46
N TRP A 140 7.65 -1.35 14.11
CA TRP A 140 6.60 -2.31 13.77
C TRP A 140 5.65 -2.61 14.89
N ARG A 141 6.10 -2.63 16.14
CA ARG A 141 5.21 -2.87 17.30
C ARG A 141 4.08 -1.84 17.37
N GLU A 142 4.39 -0.59 17.15
CA GLU A 142 3.40 0.49 17.17
C GLU A 142 2.45 0.41 15.98
N LEU A 143 3.00 0.19 14.77
CA LEU A 143 2.22 0.10 13.54
C LEU A 143 1.29 -1.11 13.55
N LEU A 144 1.77 -2.29 13.95
CA LEU A 144 0.95 -3.50 14.04
C LEU A 144 -0.17 -3.37 15.07
N LYS A 145 0.09 -2.70 16.20
CA LYS A 145 -0.96 -2.36 17.17
C LYS A 145 -2.02 -1.45 16.57
N LYS A 146 -1.66 -0.52 15.68
CA LYS A 146 -2.62 0.32 14.96
C LYS A 146 -3.42 -0.49 13.93
N ILE A 147 -2.74 -1.31 13.12
CA ILE A 147 -3.37 -2.17 12.12
C ILE A 147 -4.35 -3.16 12.75
N SER A 148 -4.06 -3.71 13.94
CA SER A 148 -4.97 -4.64 14.62
C SER A 148 -6.32 -4.03 15.02
N ASN A 149 -6.45 -2.71 14.99
CA ASN A 149 -7.72 -2.00 15.23
C ASN A 149 -8.45 -1.63 13.91
N THR A 150 -8.00 -2.13 12.78
CA THR A 150 -8.62 -1.94 11.47
C THR A 150 -9.26 -3.25 10.99
N PRO A 151 -10.11 -3.26 9.96
CA PRO A 151 -10.63 -4.48 9.35
C PRO A 151 -9.59 -5.23 8.48
N CYS A 152 -8.31 -5.04 8.69
CA CYS A 152 -7.24 -5.70 7.96
C CYS A 152 -7.28 -7.22 8.16
N GLU A 153 -7.53 -7.98 7.08
CA GLU A 153 -7.60 -9.44 7.10
C GLU A 153 -6.29 -10.10 6.61
N VAL A 154 -5.44 -9.35 5.89
CA VAL A 154 -4.22 -9.86 5.26
C VAL A 154 -3.03 -8.97 5.62
N ILE A 155 -1.98 -9.59 6.13
CA ILE A 155 -0.68 -8.94 6.35
C ILE A 155 0.36 -9.70 5.53
N ALA A 156 1.00 -9.02 4.58
CA ALA A 156 2.05 -9.57 3.75
C ALA A 156 3.40 -8.96 4.12
N ILE A 157 4.42 -9.78 4.28
CA ILE A 157 5.81 -9.33 4.33
C ILE A 157 6.33 -9.23 2.90
N GLU A 158 6.93 -8.12 2.54
CA GLU A 158 7.38 -7.86 1.17
C GLU A 158 8.79 -7.29 1.11
N HIS A 159 9.55 -7.77 0.12
CA HIS A 159 10.84 -7.24 -0.30
C HIS A 159 10.92 -7.34 -1.81
N ASP A 160 11.26 -6.25 -2.50
CA ASP A 160 11.17 -6.21 -3.97
C ASP A 160 12.22 -7.10 -4.66
N ASP A 161 13.42 -7.23 -4.08
CA ASP A 161 14.53 -8.01 -4.65
C ASP A 161 15.45 -8.61 -3.56
N PRO A 162 14.99 -9.62 -2.80
CA PRO A 162 15.78 -10.21 -1.74
C PRO A 162 16.86 -11.14 -2.31
N GLU A 163 18.13 -10.94 -1.93
CA GLU A 163 19.24 -11.84 -2.28
C GLU A 163 18.97 -13.29 -1.81
N ASN A 164 18.40 -13.44 -0.61
CA ASN A 164 18.02 -14.71 -0.03
C ASN A 164 16.60 -14.63 0.55
N TYR A 165 15.58 -14.91 -0.27
CA TYR A 165 14.19 -14.83 0.15
C TYR A 165 13.84 -15.76 1.32
N LYS A 166 14.50 -16.94 1.44
CA LYS A 166 14.22 -17.86 2.56
C LYS A 166 14.70 -17.31 3.89
N GLU A 167 15.87 -16.70 3.90
CA GLU A 167 16.40 -16.05 5.08
C GLU A 167 15.58 -14.82 5.47
N TYR A 168 15.24 -14.00 4.46
CA TYR A 168 14.36 -12.83 4.63
C TYR A 168 13.04 -13.22 5.30
N ILE A 169 12.33 -14.21 4.73
CA ILE A 169 11.05 -14.68 5.28
C ILE A 169 11.23 -15.19 6.71
N LYS A 170 12.26 -16.04 6.95
CA LYS A 170 12.51 -16.61 8.27
C LYS A 170 12.74 -15.53 9.33
N LYS A 171 13.65 -14.59 9.07
CA LYS A 171 13.97 -13.50 10.01
C LYS A 171 12.73 -12.62 10.29
N SER A 172 12.01 -12.24 9.24
CA SER A 172 10.79 -11.44 9.35
C SER A 172 9.73 -12.13 10.22
N LEU A 173 9.48 -13.42 9.97
CA LEU A 173 8.53 -14.20 10.77
C LEU A 173 9.00 -14.39 12.22
N ASP A 174 10.29 -14.67 12.45
CA ASP A 174 10.88 -14.83 13.78
C ASP A 174 10.72 -13.54 14.63
N TYR A 175 10.75 -12.37 13.98
CA TYR A 175 10.49 -11.09 14.63
C TYR A 175 8.98 -10.92 14.93
N LEU A 176 8.12 -11.11 13.93
CA LEU A 176 6.67 -10.87 14.05
C LEU A 176 5.99 -11.78 15.09
N ILE A 177 6.46 -13.03 15.22
CA ILE A 177 5.92 -13.97 16.24
C ILE A 177 6.24 -13.50 17.67
N LYS A 178 7.28 -12.70 17.88
CA LYS A 178 7.71 -12.20 19.19
C LYS A 178 7.17 -10.81 19.51
N THR A 179 6.57 -10.14 18.53
CA THR A 179 6.06 -8.77 18.64
C THR A 179 4.60 -8.74 19.04
#